data_dfd7bcdb8c858d67836748770320b379
#
_entry.id   dfd7bcdb8c858d67836748770320b379
#
_cell.length_a   1.000
_cell.length_b   1.000
_cell.length_c   1.000
_cell.angle_alpha   90.00
_cell.angle_beta   90.00
_cell.angle_gamma   90.00
#
_symmetry.space_group_name_H-M   'P 1'
#
loop_
_entity.id
_entity.type
_entity.pdbx_description
1 polymer ?
#
loop_
_entity_poly.entity_id
_entity_poly.type
_entity_poly.pdbx_seq_one_letter_code
_entity_poly.pdbx_strand_id
1 'polypeptide(L)'
;MKKHDLINEFIKNHQEVVQYIDGLNESEFGYAQIGKWTAGQQLEHILLTIKPFPKILNAKTFIREKFGNINRPTWSYRTVLENYTKTSLKAPAQFVPQRELSIDRKAGIIAEIDSTLKAISEVFENYTEDELDTLTLPHPLLGQLTIREMFYLMSYHPLHHQKQIMIGL
;
A
#
# COMPACT_ATOMS: atom_id res chain seq x y z
N MET A 1 -15.83 8.46 -3.23
CA MET A 1 -15.47 7.33 -4.13
C MET A 1 -16.27 6.12 -3.71
N LYS A 2 -16.94 5.44 -4.62
CA LYS A 2 -17.70 4.20 -4.35
C LYS A 2 -16.74 3.03 -4.15
N LYS A 3 -17.21 1.96 -3.48
CA LYS A 3 -16.42 0.75 -3.18
C LYS A 3 -15.71 0.19 -4.42
N HIS A 4 -16.45 0.03 -5.51
CA HIS A 4 -15.91 -0.51 -6.78
C HIS A 4 -14.81 0.37 -7.37
N ASP A 5 -14.99 1.69 -7.39
CA ASP A 5 -13.98 2.63 -7.91
C ASP A 5 -12.73 2.63 -7.04
N LEU A 6 -12.92 2.53 -5.71
CA LEU A 6 -11.84 2.51 -4.74
C LEU A 6 -10.92 1.30 -4.93
N ILE A 7 -11.50 0.09 -5.02
CA ILE A 7 -10.69 -1.11 -5.22
C ILE A 7 -10.01 -1.14 -6.60
N ASN A 8 -10.70 -0.67 -7.63
CA ASN A 8 -10.12 -0.57 -8.97
C ASN A 8 -8.95 0.40 -9.03
N GLU A 9 -9.07 1.57 -8.40
CA GLU A 9 -7.96 2.54 -8.32
C GLU A 9 -6.78 1.97 -7.54
N PHE A 10 -7.04 1.30 -6.42
CA PHE A 10 -6.01 0.63 -5.64
C PHE A 10 -5.23 -0.40 -6.48
N ILE A 11 -5.93 -1.29 -7.17
CA ILE A 11 -5.30 -2.32 -8.01
C ILE A 11 -4.54 -1.67 -9.17
N LYS A 12 -5.18 -0.75 -9.90
CA LYS A 12 -4.59 -0.06 -11.05
C LYS A 12 -3.27 0.62 -10.68
N ASN A 13 -3.24 1.37 -9.59
CA ASN A 13 -2.06 2.11 -9.19
C ASN A 13 -0.89 1.20 -8.79
N HIS A 14 -1.17 0.05 -8.15
CA HIS A 14 -0.15 -0.96 -7.87
C HIS A 14 0.38 -1.60 -9.16
N GLN A 15 -0.50 -1.98 -10.08
CA GLN A 15 -0.11 -2.58 -11.36
C GLN A 15 0.71 -1.61 -12.23
N GLU A 16 0.36 -0.31 -12.22
CA GLU A 16 1.12 0.72 -12.93
C GLU A 16 2.58 0.80 -12.45
N VAL A 17 2.77 0.81 -11.15
CA VAL A 17 4.12 0.86 -10.57
C VAL A 17 4.88 -0.44 -10.80
N VAL A 18 4.22 -1.58 -10.64
CA VAL A 18 4.81 -2.90 -10.95
C VAL A 18 5.28 -2.94 -12.40
N GLN A 19 4.44 -2.53 -13.35
CA GLN A 19 4.78 -2.50 -14.76
C GLN A 19 5.97 -1.57 -15.05
N TYR A 20 6.01 -0.41 -14.41
CA TYR A 20 7.13 0.52 -14.52
C TYR A 20 8.44 -0.13 -14.04
N ILE A 21 8.45 -0.74 -12.85
CA ILE A 21 9.64 -1.39 -12.28
C ILE A 21 10.04 -2.64 -13.09
N ASP A 22 9.08 -3.38 -13.62
CA ASP A 22 9.36 -4.57 -14.45
C ASP A 22 10.14 -4.20 -15.73
N GLY A 23 9.88 -3.03 -16.29
CA GLY A 23 10.59 -2.50 -17.45
C GLY A 23 12.03 -2.02 -17.16
N LEU A 24 12.44 -1.89 -15.89
CA LEU A 24 13.80 -1.47 -15.54
C LEU A 24 14.82 -2.58 -15.78
N ASN A 25 15.98 -2.20 -16.33
CA ASN A 25 17.12 -3.10 -16.46
C ASN A 25 17.82 -3.30 -15.08
N GLU A 26 18.81 -4.22 -15.04
CA GLU A 26 19.50 -4.58 -13.78
C GLU A 26 20.18 -3.38 -13.11
N SER A 27 20.82 -2.50 -13.90
CA SER A 27 21.49 -1.32 -13.39
C SER A 27 20.50 -0.34 -12.75
N GLU A 28 19.39 -0.08 -13.42
CA GLU A 28 18.31 0.80 -12.93
C GLU A 28 17.60 0.22 -11.70
N PHE A 29 17.35 -1.10 -11.70
CA PHE A 29 16.71 -1.79 -10.60
C PHE A 29 17.53 -1.74 -9.31
N GLY A 30 18.87 -1.85 -9.43
CA GLY A 30 19.80 -1.83 -8.31
C GLY A 30 20.37 -0.45 -7.95
N TYR A 31 20.08 0.58 -8.74
CA TYR A 31 20.60 1.92 -8.49
C TYR A 31 19.83 2.64 -7.38
N ALA A 32 20.55 3.37 -6.55
CA ALA A 32 19.99 4.34 -5.62
C ALA A 32 20.97 5.47 -5.33
N GLN A 33 20.45 6.67 -5.18
CA GLN A 33 21.19 7.76 -4.58
C GLN A 33 21.51 7.47 -3.10
N ILE A 34 22.58 8.08 -2.58
CA ILE A 34 23.02 7.88 -1.18
C ILE A 34 21.87 8.11 -0.20
N GLY A 35 21.61 7.13 0.64
CA GLY A 35 20.56 7.17 1.66
C GLY A 35 19.13 6.97 1.14
N LYS A 36 18.98 6.57 -0.13
CA LYS A 36 17.68 6.22 -0.73
C LYS A 36 17.59 4.72 -1.01
N TRP A 37 16.38 4.24 -1.20
CA TRP A 37 16.13 2.87 -1.61
C TRP A 37 16.25 2.71 -3.12
N THR A 38 16.75 1.54 -3.55
CA THR A 38 16.73 1.13 -4.96
C THR A 38 15.30 0.89 -5.43
N ALA A 39 15.08 0.81 -6.74
CA ALA A 39 13.78 0.41 -7.30
C ALA A 39 13.34 -0.97 -6.79
N GLY A 40 14.28 -1.92 -6.67
CA GLY A 40 14.02 -3.24 -6.10
C GLY A 40 13.55 -3.18 -4.65
N GLN A 41 14.23 -2.39 -3.82
CA GLN A 41 13.83 -2.19 -2.42
C GLN A 41 12.45 -1.53 -2.31
N GLN A 42 12.13 -0.58 -3.18
CA GLN A 42 10.81 0.05 -3.21
C GLN A 42 9.72 -0.94 -3.64
N LEU A 43 10.01 -1.83 -4.60
CA LEU A 43 9.10 -2.91 -4.98
C LEU A 43 8.82 -3.86 -3.81
N GLU A 44 9.86 -4.30 -3.09
CA GLU A 44 9.68 -5.16 -1.91
C GLU A 44 8.90 -4.44 -0.80
N HIS A 45 9.18 -3.16 -0.56
CA HIS A 45 8.42 -2.36 0.40
C HIS A 45 6.93 -2.30 0.06
N ILE A 46 6.59 -2.08 -1.21
CA ILE A 46 5.19 -2.10 -1.68
C ILE A 46 4.54 -3.45 -1.35
N LEU A 47 5.21 -4.57 -1.64
CA LEU A 47 4.71 -5.89 -1.26
C LEU A 47 4.49 -6.02 0.24
N LEU A 48 5.48 -5.64 1.05
CA LEU A 48 5.41 -5.75 2.51
C LEU A 48 4.23 -4.97 3.09
N THR A 49 3.88 -3.83 2.50
CA THR A 49 2.77 -3.00 2.98
C THR A 49 1.39 -3.57 2.66
N ILE A 50 1.23 -4.30 1.56
CA ILE A 50 -0.07 -4.88 1.15
C ILE A 50 -0.25 -6.33 1.60
N LYS A 51 0.83 -7.06 1.84
CA LYS A 51 0.83 -8.49 2.20
C LYS A 51 -0.05 -8.84 3.42
N PRO A 52 -0.19 -8.00 4.46
CA PRO A 52 -1.08 -8.29 5.58
C PRO A 52 -2.59 -8.15 5.27
N PHE A 53 -2.96 -7.39 4.23
CA PHE A 53 -4.36 -7.03 3.99
C PHE A 53 -5.31 -8.21 3.76
N PRO A 54 -4.99 -9.24 2.96
CA PRO A 54 -5.92 -10.36 2.76
C PRO A 54 -6.30 -11.02 4.08
N LYS A 55 -5.31 -11.24 4.95
CA LYS A 55 -5.53 -11.88 6.25
C LYS A 55 -6.35 -11.01 7.19
N ILE A 56 -5.98 -9.73 7.33
CA ILE A 56 -6.67 -8.84 8.28
C ILE A 56 -8.09 -8.54 7.80
N LEU A 57 -8.30 -8.27 6.52
CA LEU A 57 -9.63 -7.98 5.98
C LEU A 57 -10.56 -9.21 6.04
N ASN A 58 -10.03 -10.43 5.94
CA ASN A 58 -10.83 -11.64 6.11
C ASN A 58 -11.28 -11.87 7.57
N ALA A 59 -10.61 -11.21 8.53
CA ALA A 59 -10.92 -11.29 9.95
C ALA A 59 -11.85 -10.15 10.42
N LYS A 60 -12.97 -9.92 9.74
CA LYS A 60 -13.89 -8.78 9.99
C LYS A 60 -14.36 -8.69 11.43
N THR A 61 -14.70 -9.82 12.07
CA THR A 61 -15.10 -9.86 13.48
C THR A 61 -13.97 -9.36 14.39
N PHE A 62 -12.75 -9.83 14.14
CA PHE A 62 -11.57 -9.35 14.87
C PHE A 62 -11.35 -7.83 14.69
N ILE A 63 -11.51 -7.32 13.45
CA ILE A 63 -11.38 -5.86 13.20
C ILE A 63 -12.41 -5.11 14.07
N ARG A 64 -13.66 -5.54 14.07
CA ARG A 64 -14.74 -4.91 14.84
C ARG A 64 -14.49 -4.92 16.35
N GLU A 65 -14.04 -6.05 16.88
CA GLU A 65 -13.81 -6.21 18.31
C GLU A 65 -12.54 -5.54 18.79
N LYS A 66 -11.48 -5.59 17.98
CA LYS A 66 -10.15 -5.10 18.36
C LYS A 66 -9.96 -3.61 18.12
N PHE A 67 -10.42 -3.12 16.97
CA PHE A 67 -10.18 -1.75 16.54
C PHE A 67 -11.44 -0.88 16.55
N GLY A 68 -12.62 -1.49 16.45
CA GLY A 68 -13.90 -0.80 16.57
C GLY A 68 -14.21 0.14 15.41
N ASN A 69 -15.14 1.04 15.69
CA ASN A 69 -15.58 2.05 14.74
C ASN A 69 -14.80 3.36 14.91
N ILE A 70 -14.75 4.12 13.82
CA ILE A 70 -14.17 5.48 13.85
C ILE A 70 -14.95 6.37 14.82
N ASN A 71 -14.24 7.17 15.60
CA ASN A 71 -14.80 8.08 16.60
C ASN A 71 -14.59 9.57 16.26
N ARG A 72 -14.29 9.86 15.01
CA ARG A 72 -14.15 11.21 14.44
C ARG A 72 -14.89 11.27 13.09
N PRO A 73 -15.12 12.47 12.54
CA PRO A 73 -15.56 12.61 11.16
C PRO A 73 -14.60 11.93 10.18
N THR A 74 -15.14 11.25 9.18
CA THR A 74 -14.33 10.59 8.14
C THR A 74 -13.59 11.62 7.31
N TRP A 75 -12.38 11.25 6.90
CA TRP A 75 -11.53 12.10 6.07
C TRP A 75 -11.81 11.88 4.58
N SER A 76 -11.78 12.96 3.83
CA SER A 76 -11.76 12.86 2.36
C SER A 76 -10.42 12.27 1.88
N TYR A 77 -10.38 11.78 0.65
CA TYR A 77 -9.14 11.36 -0.02
C TYR A 77 -8.04 12.43 0.12
N ARG A 78 -8.36 13.67 -0.20
CA ARG A 78 -7.42 14.79 -0.08
C ARG A 78 -6.89 14.97 1.34
N THR A 79 -7.78 14.93 2.33
CA THR A 79 -7.40 15.08 3.74
C THR A 79 -6.46 13.97 4.21
N VAL A 80 -6.71 12.71 3.78
CA VAL A 80 -5.82 11.58 4.08
C VAL A 80 -4.42 11.85 3.54
N LEU A 81 -4.30 12.26 2.28
CA LEU A 81 -3.00 12.51 1.65
C LEU A 81 -2.28 13.72 2.26
N GLU A 82 -2.99 14.80 2.55
CA GLU A 82 -2.41 15.97 3.22
C GLU A 82 -1.85 15.62 4.61
N ASN A 83 -2.57 14.80 5.37
CA ASN A 83 -2.08 14.33 6.67
C ASN A 83 -0.88 13.39 6.52
N TYR A 84 -0.91 12.48 5.55
CA TYR A 84 0.20 11.56 5.30
C TYR A 84 1.48 12.30 4.91
N THR A 85 1.41 13.24 3.99
CA THR A 85 2.58 14.00 3.51
C THR A 85 3.19 14.93 4.55
N LYS A 86 2.46 15.25 5.64
CA LYS A 86 2.98 15.99 6.80
C LYS A 86 3.78 15.11 7.76
N THR A 87 3.76 13.79 7.62
CA THR A 87 4.50 12.87 8.49
C THR A 87 5.97 12.79 8.07
N SER A 88 6.78 12.08 8.87
CA SER A 88 8.20 11.85 8.54
C SER A 88 8.42 10.97 7.30
N LEU A 89 7.38 10.31 6.81
CA LEU A 89 7.42 9.32 5.71
C LEU A 89 8.43 8.18 5.93
N LYS A 90 8.82 7.93 7.18
CA LYS A 90 9.70 6.79 7.52
C LYS A 90 8.88 5.52 7.64
N ALA A 91 9.30 4.49 6.91
CA ALA A 91 8.68 3.19 7.00
C ALA A 91 8.88 2.57 8.39
N PRO A 92 7.83 2.02 9.02
CA PRO A 92 7.96 1.19 10.22
C PRO A 92 8.85 -0.03 9.95
N ALA A 93 9.54 -0.54 10.99
CA ALA A 93 10.55 -1.59 10.85
C ALA A 93 10.06 -2.83 10.09
N GLN A 94 8.79 -3.23 10.30
CA GLN A 94 8.19 -4.39 9.64
C GLN A 94 7.97 -4.21 8.12
N PHE A 95 8.05 -2.99 7.61
CA PHE A 95 7.89 -2.66 6.19
C PHE A 95 9.19 -2.19 5.55
N VAL A 96 10.30 -2.24 6.28
CA VAL A 96 11.62 -1.93 5.72
C VAL A 96 12.07 -3.10 4.84
N PRO A 97 12.45 -2.84 3.57
CA PRO A 97 12.90 -3.89 2.66
C PRO A 97 14.28 -4.43 3.07
N GLN A 98 14.68 -5.55 2.47
CA GLN A 98 16.01 -6.12 2.63
C GLN A 98 17.08 -5.11 2.21
N ARG A 99 18.26 -5.19 2.84
CA ARG A 99 19.36 -4.26 2.58
C ARG A 99 19.86 -4.31 1.13
N GLU A 100 19.88 -5.50 0.54
CA GLU A 100 20.27 -5.73 -0.85
C GLU A 100 19.22 -6.61 -1.52
N LEU A 101 18.78 -6.21 -2.71
CA LEU A 101 17.81 -6.97 -3.50
C LEU A 101 18.35 -7.19 -4.92
N SER A 102 18.62 -8.45 -5.25
CA SER A 102 19.05 -8.87 -6.58
C SER A 102 17.90 -8.79 -7.59
N ILE A 103 18.23 -8.53 -8.85
CA ILE A 103 17.29 -8.53 -9.99
C ILE A 103 16.56 -9.89 -10.12
N ASP A 104 17.18 -10.99 -9.74
CA ASP A 104 16.59 -12.34 -9.79
C ASP A 104 15.33 -12.46 -8.91
N ARG A 105 15.20 -11.61 -7.89
CA ARG A 105 14.02 -11.58 -7.02
C ARG A 105 12.84 -10.83 -7.64
N LYS A 106 13.07 -10.02 -8.67
CA LYS A 106 12.07 -9.13 -9.26
C LYS A 106 10.80 -9.88 -9.66
N ALA A 107 10.93 -10.90 -10.49
CA ALA A 107 9.79 -11.67 -10.99
C ALA A 107 8.98 -12.34 -9.87
N GLY A 108 9.65 -12.88 -8.85
CA GLY A 108 8.99 -13.50 -7.69
C GLY A 108 8.19 -12.49 -6.85
N ILE A 109 8.74 -11.30 -6.63
CA ILE A 109 8.06 -10.24 -5.88
C ILE A 109 6.84 -9.73 -6.67
N ILE A 110 6.96 -9.54 -7.97
CA ILE A 110 5.85 -9.13 -8.85
C ILE A 110 4.73 -10.16 -8.79
N ALA A 111 5.03 -11.45 -8.94
CA ALA A 111 4.03 -12.51 -8.86
C ALA A 111 3.32 -12.55 -7.49
N GLU A 112 4.05 -12.27 -6.40
CA GLU A 112 3.47 -12.20 -5.06
C GLU A 112 2.59 -10.95 -4.87
N ILE A 113 2.96 -9.80 -5.45
CA ILE A 113 2.11 -8.61 -5.49
C ILE A 113 0.80 -8.92 -6.23
N ASP A 114 0.87 -9.49 -7.44
CA ASP A 114 -0.31 -9.80 -8.24
C ASP A 114 -1.27 -10.76 -7.51
N SER A 115 -0.74 -11.81 -6.91
CA SER A 115 -1.55 -12.74 -6.12
C SER A 115 -2.16 -12.08 -4.88
N THR A 116 -1.43 -11.17 -4.23
CA THR A 116 -1.90 -10.42 -3.07
C THR A 116 -3.01 -9.43 -3.47
N LEU A 117 -2.86 -8.71 -4.56
CA LEU A 117 -3.89 -7.79 -5.08
C LEU A 117 -5.18 -8.52 -5.40
N LYS A 118 -5.08 -9.70 -6.04
CA LYS A 118 -6.23 -10.56 -6.30
C LYS A 118 -6.94 -10.97 -5.03
N ALA A 119 -6.20 -11.47 -4.04
CA ALA A 119 -6.76 -11.87 -2.75
C ALA A 119 -7.41 -10.70 -1.99
N ILE A 120 -6.80 -9.48 -2.06
CA ILE A 120 -7.40 -8.27 -1.49
C ILE A 120 -8.72 -7.95 -2.18
N SER A 121 -8.76 -7.98 -3.51
CA SER A 121 -10.00 -7.71 -4.27
C SER A 121 -11.13 -8.65 -3.88
N GLU A 122 -10.85 -9.95 -3.81
CA GLU A 122 -11.83 -10.97 -3.43
C GLU A 122 -12.40 -10.75 -2.01
N VAL A 123 -11.55 -10.45 -1.04
CA VAL A 123 -11.99 -10.20 0.34
C VAL A 123 -12.72 -8.87 0.46
N PHE A 124 -12.29 -7.84 -0.28
CA PHE A 124 -12.90 -6.50 -0.26
C PHE A 124 -14.37 -6.51 -0.69
N GLU A 125 -14.76 -7.43 -1.58
CA GLU A 125 -16.16 -7.60 -1.99
C GLU A 125 -17.11 -7.91 -0.82
N ASN A 126 -16.62 -8.52 0.26
CA ASN A 126 -17.40 -8.83 1.45
C ASN A 126 -17.73 -7.62 2.33
N TYR A 127 -17.21 -6.43 2.01
CA TYR A 127 -17.47 -5.21 2.77
C TYR A 127 -18.61 -4.40 2.16
N THR A 128 -19.49 -3.90 3.02
CA THR A 128 -20.49 -2.89 2.63
C THR A 128 -19.88 -1.51 2.60
N GLU A 129 -20.54 -0.55 1.95
CA GLU A 129 -20.11 0.88 1.96
C GLU A 129 -20.04 1.41 3.40
N ASP A 130 -21.02 1.08 4.24
CA ASP A 130 -21.06 1.48 5.65
C ASP A 130 -19.89 0.90 6.45
N GLU A 131 -19.57 -0.37 6.28
CA GLU A 131 -18.43 -1.01 6.95
C GLU A 131 -17.10 -0.38 6.52
N LEU A 132 -16.96 0.01 5.26
CA LEU A 132 -15.77 0.72 4.78
C LEU A 132 -15.61 2.10 5.45
N ASP A 133 -16.70 2.76 5.78
CA ASP A 133 -16.73 4.10 6.38
C ASP A 133 -16.70 4.08 7.91
N THR A 134 -16.96 2.94 8.55
CA THR A 134 -17.08 2.86 10.01
C THR A 134 -16.01 2.01 10.67
N LEU A 135 -15.67 0.84 10.13
CA LEU A 135 -14.65 -0.04 10.70
C LEU A 135 -13.24 0.53 10.50
N THR A 136 -12.39 0.37 11.51
CA THR A 136 -11.05 0.97 11.51
C THR A 136 -9.92 -0.03 11.49
N LEU A 137 -8.79 0.42 10.95
CA LEU A 137 -7.48 -0.25 11.03
C LEU A 137 -6.44 0.76 11.56
N PRO A 138 -5.48 0.31 12.39
CA PRO A 138 -4.41 1.17 12.85
C PRO A 138 -3.39 1.42 11.72
N HIS A 139 -3.01 2.68 11.54
CA HIS A 139 -1.91 3.09 10.68
C HIS A 139 -0.78 3.68 11.53
N PRO A 140 0.49 3.29 11.31
CA PRO A 140 1.60 3.68 12.19
C PRO A 140 1.81 5.19 12.34
N LEU A 141 1.52 5.95 11.29
CA LEU A 141 1.76 7.40 11.25
C LEU A 141 0.48 8.24 11.42
N LEU A 142 -0.68 7.69 11.07
CA LEU A 142 -1.95 8.44 11.04
C LEU A 142 -2.94 7.99 12.13
N GLY A 143 -2.59 7.00 12.93
CA GLY A 143 -3.49 6.45 13.93
C GLY A 143 -4.61 5.62 13.30
N GLN A 144 -5.83 5.71 13.84
CA GLN A 144 -6.97 4.94 13.34
C GLN A 144 -7.52 5.55 12.05
N LEU A 145 -7.54 4.76 10.99
CA LEU A 145 -8.18 5.08 9.70
C LEU A 145 -9.37 4.16 9.48
N THR A 146 -10.45 4.67 8.88
CA THR A 146 -11.47 3.76 8.34
C THR A 146 -10.86 2.87 7.27
N ILE A 147 -11.48 1.74 6.96
CA ILE A 147 -11.00 0.88 5.86
C ILE A 147 -10.95 1.68 4.56
N ARG A 148 -11.95 2.53 4.28
CA ARG A 148 -11.94 3.42 3.11
C ARG A 148 -10.75 4.39 3.13
N GLU A 149 -10.48 5.05 4.23
CA GLU A 149 -9.35 5.96 4.38
C GLU A 149 -8.01 5.25 4.22
N MET A 150 -7.89 4.02 4.74
CA MET A 150 -6.71 3.18 4.54
C MET A 150 -6.50 2.88 3.05
N PHE A 151 -7.57 2.54 2.32
CA PHE A 151 -7.47 2.31 0.88
C PHE A 151 -7.21 3.59 0.07
N TYR A 152 -7.68 4.75 0.50
CA TYR A 152 -7.26 6.03 -0.09
C TYR A 152 -5.74 6.21 0.00
N LEU A 153 -5.20 6.00 1.18
CA LEU A 153 -3.75 6.10 1.40
C LEU A 153 -2.99 5.07 0.58
N MET A 154 -3.41 3.81 0.64
CA MET A 154 -2.72 2.71 -0.02
C MET A 154 -2.87 2.73 -1.54
N SER A 155 -3.87 3.41 -2.11
CA SER A 155 -3.94 3.68 -3.54
C SER A 155 -2.90 4.72 -3.99
N TYR A 156 -2.58 5.68 -3.16
CA TYR A 156 -1.56 6.70 -3.44
C TYR A 156 -0.13 6.20 -3.19
N HIS A 157 0.05 5.33 -2.20
CA HIS A 157 1.35 4.89 -1.72
C HIS A 157 2.30 4.33 -2.82
N PRO A 158 1.87 3.42 -3.71
CA PRO A 158 2.74 2.95 -4.79
C PRO A 158 3.14 4.08 -5.76
N LEU A 159 2.25 5.01 -6.08
CA LEU A 159 2.56 6.15 -6.95
C LEU A 159 3.61 7.09 -6.30
N HIS A 160 3.56 7.26 -4.98
CA HIS A 160 4.60 7.97 -4.24
C HIS A 160 5.98 7.32 -4.43
N HIS A 161 6.05 5.99 -4.34
CA HIS A 161 7.29 5.25 -4.56
C HIS A 161 7.76 5.29 -6.02
N GLN A 162 6.85 5.16 -6.98
CA GLN A 162 7.18 5.33 -8.40
C GLN A 162 7.85 6.69 -8.65
N LYS A 163 7.28 7.75 -8.12
CA LYS A 163 7.86 9.09 -8.23
C LYS A 163 9.26 9.18 -7.62
N GLN A 164 9.49 8.52 -6.48
CA GLN A 164 10.82 8.48 -5.86
C GLN A 164 11.84 7.76 -6.74
N ILE A 165 11.45 6.64 -7.38
CA ILE A 165 12.30 5.90 -8.31
C ILE A 165 12.64 6.80 -9.52
N MET A 166 11.63 7.40 -10.15
CA MET A 166 11.82 8.26 -11.34
C MET A 166 12.73 9.48 -11.07
N ILE A 167 12.68 10.04 -9.87
CA ILE A 167 13.57 11.15 -9.49
C ILE A 167 14.97 10.64 -9.16
N GLY A 168 15.10 9.40 -8.73
CA GLY A 168 16.35 8.79 -8.33
C GLY A 168 17.19 8.28 -9.48
N LEU A 169 16.58 7.91 -10.61
CA LEU A 169 17.24 7.47 -11.85
C LEU A 169 17.67 8.66 -12.71
#